data_dc0a543e20ef681fda44f9448484902d
#
_entry.id   dc0a543e20ef681fda44f9448484902d
#
_cell.length_a   1.000
_cell.length_b   1.000
_cell.length_c   1.000
_cell.angle_alpha   90.00
_cell.angle_beta   90.00
_cell.angle_gamma   90.00
#
_symmetry.space_group_name_H-M   'P 1'
#
loop_
_entity.id
_entity.type
_entity.pdbx_description
1 polymer ?
#
loop_
_entity_poly.entity_id
_entity_poly.type
_entity_poly.pdbx_seq_one_letter_code
_entity_poly.pdbx_strand_id
1 'polypeptide(L)'
;DPLLPAKQQQYVGSAYSMKDLYGRGHQIPSADRQGSYERNASTFYATNMTPQIHAFNGGIWATLEGKVRNIAKAADTLYVVTGCVKGGETMPNNGHQVNIPSAYFKALLYYSTGGGTLGKYSGYSGLGVFMEHDGSLSGPCYNYAMTLEELQKKTGLEFFVNLPDNVRSKILVQD
;
A
#
# COMPACT_ATOMS: atom_id res chain seq x y z
N ASP A 1 9.04 11.57 -12.04
CA ASP A 1 7.85 12.26 -11.54
C ASP A 1 7.92 13.73 -11.93
N PRO A 2 6.97 14.26 -12.73
CA PRO A 2 7.01 15.63 -13.23
C PRO A 2 6.86 16.70 -12.13
N LEU A 3 6.39 16.32 -10.95
CA LEU A 3 6.21 17.24 -9.82
C LEU A 3 7.47 17.45 -9.00
N LEU A 4 8.53 16.65 -9.23
CA LEU A 4 9.78 16.78 -8.50
C LEU A 4 10.81 17.61 -9.30
N PRO A 5 11.58 18.48 -8.62
CA PRO A 5 12.73 19.14 -9.22
C PRO A 5 13.73 18.13 -9.81
N ALA A 6 14.39 18.48 -10.92
CA ALA A 6 15.32 17.58 -11.62
C ALA A 6 16.37 16.93 -10.69
N LYS A 7 16.93 17.71 -9.74
CA LYS A 7 17.92 17.22 -8.76
C LYS A 7 17.38 16.21 -7.73
N GLN A 8 16.05 16.08 -7.61
CA GLN A 8 15.36 15.15 -6.71
C GLN A 8 14.80 13.94 -7.45
N GLN A 9 14.89 13.93 -8.79
CA GLN A 9 14.44 12.80 -9.59
C GLN A 9 15.28 11.56 -9.27
N GLN A 10 14.61 10.46 -9.05
CA GLN A 10 15.21 9.14 -8.97
C GLN A 10 14.88 8.38 -10.24
N TYR A 11 15.76 7.52 -10.66
CA TYR A 11 15.54 6.66 -11.81
C TYR A 11 15.72 5.21 -11.41
N VAL A 12 14.66 4.43 -11.48
CA VAL A 12 14.70 3.00 -11.16
C VAL A 12 14.98 2.15 -12.41
N GLY A 13 14.70 2.68 -13.59
CA GLY A 13 14.88 1.96 -14.86
C GLY A 13 14.01 0.70 -14.95
N SER A 14 14.57 -0.35 -15.57
CA SER A 14 13.91 -1.64 -15.68
C SER A 14 14.02 -2.48 -14.40
N ALA A 15 15.02 -2.21 -13.55
CA ALA A 15 15.27 -2.93 -12.31
C ALA A 15 16.10 -2.10 -11.34
N TYR A 16 16.12 -2.50 -10.07
CA TYR A 16 17.11 -2.05 -9.09
C TYR A 16 18.47 -2.72 -9.34
N SER A 17 19.55 -2.13 -8.79
CA SER A 17 20.90 -2.69 -8.92
C SER A 17 21.03 -4.11 -8.35
N MET A 18 20.29 -4.43 -7.29
CA MET A 18 20.19 -5.77 -6.71
C MET A 18 18.97 -6.52 -7.26
N LYS A 19 18.88 -6.64 -8.58
CA LYS A 19 17.73 -7.16 -9.31
C LYS A 19 17.36 -8.62 -8.99
N ASP A 20 18.32 -9.41 -8.54
CA ASP A 20 18.08 -10.83 -8.23
C ASP A 20 17.32 -11.00 -6.90
N LEU A 21 17.37 -10.01 -6.03
CA LEU A 21 16.71 -10.02 -4.73
C LEU A 21 15.48 -9.09 -4.71
N TYR A 22 15.62 -7.88 -5.27
CA TYR A 22 14.59 -6.85 -5.20
C TYR A 22 13.99 -6.51 -6.56
N GLY A 23 12.67 -6.61 -6.65
CA GLY A 23 11.86 -6.06 -7.72
C GLY A 23 11.42 -4.62 -7.46
N ARG A 24 10.82 -4.02 -8.48
CA ARG A 24 10.17 -2.71 -8.38
C ARG A 24 8.82 -2.87 -7.70
N GLY A 25 8.76 -2.65 -6.39
CA GLY A 25 7.54 -2.72 -5.62
C GLY A 25 6.71 -1.46 -5.75
N HIS A 26 5.50 -1.59 -6.27
CA HIS A 26 4.56 -0.49 -6.40
C HIS A 26 3.89 -0.18 -5.05
N GLN A 27 3.73 1.12 -4.74
CA GLN A 27 2.82 1.55 -3.67
C GLN A 27 1.37 1.52 -4.19
N ILE A 28 1.09 2.23 -5.28
CA ILE A 28 -0.15 2.11 -6.03
C ILE A 28 0.10 1.10 -7.15
N PRO A 29 -0.59 -0.05 -7.16
CA PRO A 29 -0.40 -1.07 -8.19
C PRO A 29 -0.76 -0.57 -9.59
N SER A 30 0.01 -0.98 -10.59
CA SER A 30 -0.30 -0.71 -12.01
C SER A 30 -1.71 -1.20 -12.37
N ALA A 31 -2.12 -2.36 -11.86
CA ALA A 31 -3.46 -2.92 -12.08
C ALA A 31 -4.61 -2.02 -11.60
N ASP A 32 -4.36 -1.09 -10.67
CA ASP A 32 -5.37 -0.17 -10.15
C ASP A 32 -5.50 1.11 -10.99
N ARG A 33 -4.69 1.28 -12.03
CA ARG A 33 -4.63 2.49 -12.86
C ARG A 33 -4.66 2.19 -14.37
N GLN A 34 -5.40 1.17 -14.80
CA GLN A 34 -5.46 0.75 -16.21
C GLN A 34 -6.44 1.58 -17.07
N GLY A 35 -7.11 2.57 -16.51
CA GLY A 35 -8.13 3.36 -17.22
C GLY A 35 -7.58 4.32 -18.29
N SER A 36 -6.30 4.72 -18.26
CA SER A 36 -5.60 5.43 -19.33
C SER A 36 -4.10 5.15 -19.28
N TYR A 37 -3.40 5.43 -20.38
CA TYR A 37 -1.96 5.29 -20.47
C TYR A 37 -1.25 6.17 -19.42
N GLU A 38 -1.64 7.42 -19.29
CA GLU A 38 -1.01 8.39 -18.40
C GLU A 38 -1.17 7.98 -16.92
N ARG A 39 -2.35 7.52 -16.54
CA ARG A 39 -2.62 7.01 -15.19
C ARG A 39 -1.79 5.77 -14.88
N ASN A 40 -1.69 4.86 -15.84
CA ASN A 40 -0.87 3.67 -15.67
C ASN A 40 0.62 4.03 -15.64
N ALA A 41 1.11 4.86 -16.56
CA ALA A 41 2.50 5.30 -16.63
C ALA A 41 2.94 6.00 -15.34
N SER A 42 2.06 6.77 -14.67
CA SER A 42 2.37 7.44 -13.41
C SER A 42 2.69 6.45 -12.27
N THR A 43 2.18 5.22 -12.31
CA THR A 43 2.51 4.20 -11.30
C THR A 43 3.96 3.73 -11.39
N PHE A 44 4.65 4.01 -12.50
CA PHE A 44 6.06 3.68 -12.71
C PHE A 44 7.03 4.80 -12.35
N TYR A 45 6.55 5.91 -11.81
CA TYR A 45 7.44 6.92 -11.23
C TYR A 45 8.20 6.36 -10.03
N ALA A 46 9.46 6.77 -9.87
CA ALA A 46 10.29 6.32 -8.75
C ALA A 46 9.70 6.68 -7.38
N THR A 47 8.87 7.73 -7.31
CA THR A 47 8.09 8.10 -6.11
C THR A 47 7.03 7.07 -5.71
N ASN A 48 6.65 6.19 -6.62
CA ASN A 48 5.71 5.07 -6.39
C ASN A 48 6.40 3.72 -6.28
N MET A 49 7.74 3.69 -6.30
CA MET A 49 8.53 2.47 -6.35
C MET A 49 9.44 2.35 -5.13
N THR A 50 9.48 1.15 -4.55
CA THR A 50 10.42 0.79 -3.49
C THR A 50 11.04 -0.58 -3.79
N PRO A 51 12.26 -0.86 -3.28
CA PRO A 51 12.79 -2.21 -3.36
C PRO A 51 11.91 -3.20 -2.61
N GLN A 52 11.35 -4.16 -3.32
CA GLN A 52 10.58 -5.26 -2.70
C GLN A 52 11.19 -6.60 -3.04
N ILE A 53 11.37 -7.46 -2.03
CA ILE A 53 11.78 -8.87 -2.21
C ILE A 53 10.81 -9.54 -3.19
N HIS A 54 11.33 -10.23 -4.21
CA HIS A 54 10.50 -10.80 -5.27
C HIS A 54 9.41 -11.73 -4.77
N ALA A 55 9.75 -12.61 -3.81
CA ALA A 55 8.80 -13.54 -3.21
C ALA A 55 7.69 -12.83 -2.43
N PHE A 56 8.01 -11.73 -1.74
CA PHE A 56 7.03 -10.87 -1.07
C PHE A 56 6.13 -10.16 -2.08
N ASN A 57 6.73 -9.45 -3.05
CA ASN A 57 6.02 -8.63 -4.04
C ASN A 57 5.06 -9.47 -4.89
N GLY A 58 5.55 -10.56 -5.49
CA GLY A 58 4.75 -11.46 -6.33
C GLY A 58 3.92 -12.49 -5.55
N GLY A 59 4.12 -12.61 -4.24
CA GLY A 59 3.46 -13.55 -3.35
C GLY A 59 2.30 -12.93 -2.57
N ILE A 60 2.53 -12.79 -1.26
CA ILE A 60 1.48 -12.37 -0.32
C ILE A 60 1.02 -10.92 -0.59
N TRP A 61 1.93 -10.02 -1.01
CA TRP A 61 1.58 -8.64 -1.31
C TRP A 61 0.67 -8.53 -2.53
N ALA A 62 0.98 -9.24 -3.63
CA ALA A 62 0.11 -9.31 -4.80
C ALA A 62 -1.26 -9.92 -4.47
N THR A 63 -1.30 -10.91 -3.57
CA THR A 63 -2.55 -11.49 -3.05
C THR A 63 -3.37 -10.45 -2.30
N LEU A 64 -2.73 -9.65 -1.42
CA LEU A 64 -3.40 -8.56 -0.71
C LEU A 64 -3.97 -7.52 -1.68
N GLU A 65 -3.23 -7.12 -2.70
CA GLU A 65 -3.71 -6.18 -3.72
C GLU A 65 -4.95 -6.71 -4.45
N GLY A 66 -4.97 -8.01 -4.75
CA GLY A 66 -6.15 -8.68 -5.31
C GLY A 66 -7.37 -8.62 -4.38
N LYS A 67 -7.16 -8.81 -3.06
CA LYS A 67 -8.23 -8.69 -2.06
C LYS A 67 -8.74 -7.26 -1.95
N VAL A 68 -7.85 -6.27 -1.94
CA VAL A 68 -8.23 -4.85 -1.92
C VAL A 68 -9.09 -4.48 -3.14
N ARG A 69 -8.74 -4.96 -4.34
CA ARG A 69 -9.57 -4.78 -5.55
C ARG A 69 -10.96 -5.43 -5.41
N ASN A 70 -11.05 -6.57 -4.75
CA ASN A 70 -12.36 -7.20 -4.50
C ASN A 70 -13.21 -6.39 -3.51
N ILE A 71 -12.61 -5.81 -2.47
CA ILE A 71 -13.30 -4.85 -1.58
C ILE A 71 -13.78 -3.63 -2.38
N ALA A 72 -12.92 -3.07 -3.24
CA ALA A 72 -13.28 -1.93 -4.07
C ALA A 72 -14.47 -2.19 -5.02
N LYS A 73 -14.63 -3.42 -5.50
CA LYS A 73 -15.77 -3.81 -6.33
C LYS A 73 -17.07 -3.98 -5.53
N ALA A 74 -16.95 -4.24 -4.24
CA ALA A 74 -18.10 -4.51 -3.35
C ALA A 74 -18.57 -3.27 -2.57
N ALA A 75 -17.68 -2.30 -2.36
CA ALA A 75 -17.97 -1.03 -1.67
C ALA A 75 -18.45 0.04 -2.65
N ASP A 76 -19.23 0.99 -2.16
CA ASP A 76 -19.59 2.19 -2.93
C ASP A 76 -18.37 3.09 -3.13
N THR A 77 -17.51 3.16 -2.11
CA THR A 77 -16.25 3.91 -2.17
C THR A 77 -15.19 3.19 -1.33
N LEU A 78 -13.96 3.13 -1.85
CA LEU A 78 -12.78 2.66 -1.13
C LEU A 78 -11.64 3.66 -1.26
N TYR A 79 -11.14 4.14 -0.11
CA TYR A 79 -9.88 4.88 -0.01
C TYR A 79 -8.79 3.95 0.48
N VAL A 80 -7.65 3.98 -0.21
CA VAL A 80 -6.49 3.13 0.11
C VAL A 80 -5.27 4.02 0.30
N VAL A 81 -4.67 3.97 1.49
CA VAL A 81 -3.34 4.51 1.75
C VAL A 81 -2.37 3.34 1.76
N THR A 82 -1.39 3.36 0.89
CA THR A 82 -0.30 2.37 0.88
C THR A 82 1.00 3.07 1.25
N GLY A 83 1.80 2.43 2.06
CA GLY A 83 3.11 2.94 2.41
C GLY A 83 4.07 1.84 2.85
N CYS A 84 5.29 2.26 3.14
CA CYS A 84 6.32 1.40 3.69
C CYS A 84 6.99 2.07 4.91
N VAL A 85 7.52 1.24 5.79
CA VAL A 85 8.32 1.69 6.93
C VAL A 85 9.78 1.71 6.52
N LYS A 86 10.47 2.83 6.80
CA LYS A 86 11.90 2.96 6.50
C LYS A 86 12.69 1.87 7.23
N GLY A 87 13.49 1.13 6.48
CA GLY A 87 14.40 0.13 7.03
C GLY A 87 15.73 0.75 7.47
N GLY A 88 16.56 -0.08 8.14
CA GLY A 88 17.91 0.29 8.54
C GLY A 88 18.94 0.20 7.41
N GLU A 89 18.60 -0.48 6.31
CA GLU A 89 19.52 -0.77 5.21
C GLU A 89 19.25 0.10 3.99
N THR A 90 20.29 0.30 3.18
CA THR A 90 20.21 0.95 1.88
C THR A 90 20.94 0.11 0.84
N MET A 91 20.61 0.34 -0.44
CA MET A 91 21.36 -0.22 -1.55
C MET A 91 21.71 0.87 -2.57
N PRO A 92 22.83 0.73 -3.30
CA PRO A 92 23.14 1.63 -4.39
C PRO A 92 22.16 1.46 -5.55
N ASN A 93 21.76 2.55 -6.17
CA ASN A 93 20.95 2.54 -7.39
C ASN A 93 21.21 3.81 -8.22
N ASN A 94 21.80 3.67 -9.41
CA ASN A 94 22.07 4.79 -10.33
C ASN A 94 22.78 6.01 -9.67
N GLY A 95 23.81 5.76 -8.86
CA GLY A 95 24.54 6.81 -8.17
C GLY A 95 23.89 7.35 -6.89
N HIS A 96 22.76 6.84 -6.50
CA HIS A 96 22.05 7.19 -5.26
C HIS A 96 21.96 5.99 -4.30
N GLN A 97 21.71 6.28 -3.04
CA GLN A 97 21.37 5.27 -2.05
C GLN A 97 19.83 5.22 -1.92
N VAL A 98 19.26 4.02 -2.08
CA VAL A 98 17.83 3.78 -1.92
C VAL A 98 17.60 2.98 -0.65
N ASN A 99 16.67 3.42 0.19
CA ASN A 99 16.31 2.70 1.40
C ASN A 99 15.58 1.41 1.06
N ILE A 100 15.94 0.34 1.75
CA ILE A 100 15.21 -0.93 1.73
C ILE A 100 14.18 -0.88 2.87
N PRO A 101 12.88 -0.86 2.58
CA PRO A 101 11.85 -0.83 3.61
C PRO A 101 11.91 -2.05 4.52
N SER A 102 11.62 -1.88 5.80
CA SER A 102 11.51 -2.98 6.77
C SER A 102 10.11 -3.61 6.80
N ALA A 103 9.10 -2.86 6.39
CA ALA A 103 7.71 -3.34 6.37
C ALA A 103 6.88 -2.56 5.34
N TYR A 104 5.73 -3.11 5.00
CA TYR A 104 4.72 -2.50 4.14
C TYR A 104 3.36 -2.51 4.80
N PHE A 105 2.54 -1.50 4.51
CA PHE A 105 1.20 -1.41 5.06
C PHE A 105 0.19 -0.89 4.05
N LYS A 106 -1.08 -1.22 4.32
CA LYS A 106 -2.24 -0.57 3.71
C LYS A 106 -3.21 -0.16 4.81
N ALA A 107 -3.69 1.09 4.74
CA ALA A 107 -4.84 1.55 5.50
C ALA A 107 -6.02 1.68 4.54
N LEU A 108 -7.12 1.05 4.85
CA LEU A 108 -8.34 1.01 4.04
C LEU A 108 -9.46 1.75 4.78
N LEU A 109 -10.17 2.60 4.07
CA LEU A 109 -11.43 3.18 4.51
C LEU A 109 -12.45 2.91 3.42
N TYR A 110 -13.48 2.16 3.73
CA TYR A 110 -14.55 1.89 2.78
C TYR A 110 -15.90 2.35 3.32
N TYR A 111 -16.76 2.75 2.39
CA TYR A 111 -18.13 3.16 2.65
C TYR A 111 -19.08 2.25 1.89
N SER A 112 -20.18 1.87 2.55
CA SER A 112 -21.27 1.11 1.93
C SER A 112 -22.61 1.69 2.34
N THR A 113 -23.54 1.73 1.40
CA THR A 113 -24.95 2.12 1.64
C THR A 113 -25.80 0.95 2.11
N GLY A 114 -25.24 -0.25 2.21
CA GLY A 114 -25.94 -1.45 2.67
C GLY A 114 -26.67 -2.25 1.58
N GLY A 115 -26.53 -1.86 0.31
CA GLY A 115 -27.18 -2.56 -0.83
C GLY A 115 -26.25 -3.47 -1.64
N GLY A 116 -24.97 -3.52 -1.34
CA GLY A 116 -23.97 -4.27 -2.10
C GLY A 116 -23.62 -5.63 -1.50
N THR A 117 -22.60 -6.27 -2.06
CA THR A 117 -22.10 -7.60 -1.63
C THR A 117 -21.51 -7.60 -0.21
N LEU A 118 -21.12 -6.42 0.31
CA LEU A 118 -20.82 -6.20 1.74
C LEU A 118 -22.09 -6.07 2.60
N GLY A 119 -23.20 -6.17 2.04
CA GLY A 119 -24.66 -6.32 2.25
C GLY A 119 -25.25 -6.10 3.63
N LYS A 120 -24.51 -6.05 4.72
CA LYS A 120 -25.06 -5.89 6.08
C LYS A 120 -24.60 -4.62 6.80
N TYR A 121 -23.58 -3.95 6.27
CA TYR A 121 -22.98 -2.80 6.91
C TYR A 121 -23.21 -1.54 6.09
N SER A 122 -24.02 -0.65 6.60
CA SER A 122 -24.11 0.72 6.09
C SER A 122 -23.19 1.63 6.90
N GLY A 123 -22.45 2.51 6.20
CA GLY A 123 -21.54 3.46 6.83
C GLY A 123 -20.08 3.23 6.50
N TYR A 124 -19.22 3.86 7.28
CA TYR A 124 -17.78 3.76 7.14
C TYR A 124 -17.23 2.58 7.94
N SER A 125 -16.23 1.92 7.37
CA SER A 125 -15.45 0.87 8.03
C SER A 125 -13.97 1.05 7.73
N GLY A 126 -13.12 0.75 8.69
CA GLY A 126 -11.68 0.88 8.59
C GLY A 126 -10.97 -0.46 8.74
N LEU A 127 -9.85 -0.65 8.05
CA LEU A 127 -9.02 -1.85 8.17
C LEU A 127 -7.55 -1.48 7.95
N GLY A 128 -6.68 -1.92 8.85
CA GLY A 128 -5.24 -1.89 8.71
C GLY A 128 -4.69 -3.24 8.25
N VAL A 129 -3.63 -3.20 7.45
CA VAL A 129 -2.80 -4.38 7.15
C VAL A 129 -1.34 -3.97 7.28
N PHE A 130 -0.56 -4.76 8.03
CA PHE A 130 0.88 -4.53 8.21
C PHE A 130 1.63 -5.84 8.00
N MET A 131 2.65 -5.81 7.14
CA MET A 131 3.48 -6.97 6.82
C MET A 131 4.95 -6.58 6.91
N GLU A 132 5.73 -7.34 7.67
CA GLU A 132 7.19 -7.24 7.63
C GLU A 132 7.67 -7.53 6.20
N HIS A 133 8.78 -6.90 5.78
CA HIS A 133 9.34 -7.10 4.45
C HIS A 133 10.16 -8.40 4.39
N ASP A 134 9.46 -9.52 4.43
CA ASP A 134 10.03 -10.87 4.47
C ASP A 134 9.45 -11.73 3.35
N GLY A 135 10.33 -12.27 2.51
CA GLY A 135 9.97 -13.16 1.39
C GLY A 135 9.41 -14.51 1.81
N SER A 136 9.51 -14.88 3.09
CA SER A 136 8.96 -16.12 3.63
C SER A 136 7.50 -15.99 4.10
N LEU A 137 6.94 -14.77 4.15
CA LEU A 137 5.57 -14.56 4.56
C LEU A 137 4.59 -15.32 3.67
N SER A 138 3.65 -15.99 4.29
CA SER A 138 2.69 -16.87 3.64
C SER A 138 1.37 -16.92 4.40
N GLY A 139 0.39 -17.64 3.86
CA GLY A 139 -0.91 -17.80 4.47
C GLY A 139 -1.92 -16.72 4.09
N PRO A 140 -3.08 -16.72 4.74
CA PRO A 140 -4.15 -15.76 4.43
C PRO A 140 -3.79 -14.34 4.87
N CYS A 141 -4.13 -13.34 4.03
CA CYS A 141 -3.81 -11.93 4.32
C CYS A 141 -4.48 -11.41 5.61
N TYR A 142 -5.57 -12.01 6.06
CA TYR A 142 -6.23 -11.60 7.32
C TYR A 142 -5.36 -11.86 8.57
N ASN A 143 -4.35 -12.73 8.49
CA ASN A 143 -3.39 -12.92 9.57
C ASN A 143 -2.55 -11.65 9.85
N TYR A 144 -2.52 -10.72 8.92
CA TYR A 144 -1.79 -9.46 8.97
C TYR A 144 -2.71 -8.26 9.10
N ALA A 145 -4.01 -8.52 9.25
CA ALA A 145 -5.03 -7.49 9.48
C ALA A 145 -4.97 -7.01 10.93
N MET A 146 -5.30 -5.75 11.13
CA MET A 146 -5.35 -5.09 12.43
C MET A 146 -6.28 -3.89 12.37
N THR A 147 -6.62 -3.33 13.51
CA THR A 147 -7.33 -2.06 13.57
C THR A 147 -6.49 -0.93 13.01
N LEU A 148 -7.14 0.16 12.57
CA LEU A 148 -6.41 1.36 12.13
C LEU A 148 -5.62 1.99 13.29
N GLU A 149 -6.11 1.88 14.54
CA GLU A 149 -5.41 2.37 15.71
C GLU A 149 -4.07 1.63 15.92
N GLU A 150 -4.08 0.31 15.80
CA GLU A 150 -2.85 -0.49 15.89
C GLU A 150 -1.88 -0.17 14.76
N LEU A 151 -2.41 0.02 13.53
CA LEU A 151 -1.58 0.43 12.40
C LEU A 151 -0.96 1.81 12.62
N GLN A 152 -1.70 2.77 13.18
CA GLN A 152 -1.16 4.09 13.55
C GLN A 152 -0.02 3.98 14.58
N LYS A 153 -0.19 3.12 15.60
CA LYS A 153 0.87 2.87 16.59
C LYS A 153 2.14 2.27 15.97
N LYS A 154 1.98 1.35 15.00
CA LYS A 154 3.11 0.71 14.30
C LYS A 154 3.84 1.65 13.33
N THR A 155 3.11 2.51 12.65
CA THR A 155 3.66 3.36 11.58
C THR A 155 4.05 4.76 12.06
N GLY A 156 3.50 5.22 13.19
CA GLY A 156 3.63 6.60 13.66
C GLY A 156 2.84 7.61 12.80
N LEU A 157 1.95 7.13 11.93
CA LEU A 157 1.15 7.95 11.03
C LEU A 157 -0.30 8.00 11.50
N GLU A 158 -0.99 9.10 11.21
CA GLU A 158 -2.43 9.21 11.38
C GLU A 158 -3.15 9.03 10.04
N PHE A 159 -4.21 8.23 10.02
CA PHE A 159 -4.99 7.96 8.82
C PHE A 159 -6.35 8.63 8.87
N PHE A 160 -6.82 9.07 7.68
CA PHE A 160 -8.17 9.59 7.44
C PHE A 160 -8.56 10.74 8.37
N VAL A 161 -7.62 11.65 8.64
CA VAL A 161 -7.73 12.76 9.59
C VAL A 161 -8.83 13.78 9.25
N ASN A 162 -9.29 13.81 8.00
CA ASN A 162 -10.34 14.73 7.55
C ASN A 162 -11.77 14.20 7.79
N LEU A 163 -11.92 13.00 8.36
CA LEU A 163 -13.23 12.50 8.75
C LEU A 163 -13.73 13.22 10.02
N PRO A 164 -15.05 13.39 10.15
CA PRO A 164 -15.63 13.84 11.42
C PRO A 164 -15.20 12.93 12.58
N ASP A 165 -14.93 13.49 13.75
CA ASP A 165 -14.40 12.78 14.91
C ASP A 165 -15.29 11.60 15.35
N ASN A 166 -16.60 11.77 15.29
CA ASN A 166 -17.58 10.74 15.64
C ASN A 166 -17.58 9.54 14.64
N VAL A 167 -17.08 9.74 13.43
CA VAL A 167 -16.88 8.66 12.44
C VAL A 167 -15.48 8.06 12.63
N ARG A 168 -14.47 8.93 12.71
CA ARG A 168 -13.06 8.52 12.83
C ARG A 168 -12.84 7.65 14.07
N SER A 169 -13.35 8.05 15.22
CA SER A 169 -13.20 7.27 16.47
C SER A 169 -13.77 5.85 16.38
N LYS A 170 -14.83 5.65 15.61
CA LYS A 170 -15.43 4.32 15.41
C LYS A 170 -14.61 3.44 14.49
N ILE A 171 -14.13 3.99 13.36
CA ILE A 171 -13.38 3.19 12.38
C ILE A 171 -11.96 2.83 12.86
N LEU A 172 -11.40 3.57 13.81
CA LEU A 172 -10.05 3.29 14.34
C LEU A 172 -9.98 1.97 15.12
N VAL A 173 -11.06 1.58 15.77
CA VAL A 173 -11.15 0.43 16.69
C VAL A 173 -11.97 -0.72 16.12
N GLN A 174 -12.38 -0.67 14.86
CA GLN A 174 -13.08 -1.78 14.20
C GLN A 174 -12.12 -2.94 13.91
N ASP A 175 -12.51 -4.15 14.29
CA ASP A 175 -11.85 -5.42 13.97
C ASP A 175 -12.37 -6.03 12.65
#